data_c1b33ad6fd6a1a9186713b4fb93664ef
#
_entry.id   c1b33ad6fd6a1a9186713b4fb93664ef
#
_cell.length_a   1.000
_cell.length_b   1.000
_cell.length_c   1.000
_cell.angle_alpha   90.00
_cell.angle_beta   90.00
_cell.angle_gamma   90.00
#
_symmetry.space_group_name_H-M   'P 1'
#
loop_
_entity.id
_entity.type
_entity.pdbx_description
1 polymer ?
#
loop_
_entity_poly.entity_id
_entity_poly.type
_entity_poly.pdbx_seq_one_letter_code
_entity_poly.pdbx_strand_id
1 'polypeptide(L)'
;MSNQSPSFPSSGFPGRGQAASFLGRMPRLSTRANLIAFVVIGFFGTIALGFASIGRYVHFGYWRLVWVAAWCVIGLLAAIACAVLFAFLRRRKRRAEAEGKTSSGTLYTVVSIAVGVIGTVVIVVSGVYGIAVIRDFAEGPRTIKVTSCQLTQKEHYKPSDDHSKVIDYYDNHFTMTLEDGTTHTVTLETESSDDLAKEGGISAFIYETCKARSGATSLTVDVYSHSWIIVDARVK
;
A
#
# COMPACT_ATOMS: atom_id res chain seq x y z
N MET A 1 -35.18 61.85 21.34
CA MET A 1 -34.58 60.52 21.53
C MET A 1 -34.30 59.93 20.15
N SER A 2 -33.11 60.14 19.63
CA SER A 2 -32.72 59.70 18.29
C SER A 2 -31.97 58.38 18.34
N ASN A 3 -32.57 57.33 17.77
CA ASN A 3 -31.99 56.02 17.65
C ASN A 3 -30.94 56.03 16.53
N GLN A 4 -29.67 55.98 16.89
CA GLN A 4 -28.59 55.70 15.95
C GLN A 4 -28.34 54.18 15.92
N SER A 5 -28.61 53.54 14.78
CA SER A 5 -28.22 52.17 14.50
C SER A 5 -26.71 52.09 14.16
N PRO A 6 -25.97 51.13 14.73
CA PRO A 6 -24.56 50.97 14.36
C PRO A 6 -24.43 50.32 12.99
N SER A 7 -23.67 50.97 12.10
CA SER A 7 -23.27 50.44 10.81
C SER A 7 -22.13 49.43 10.98
N PHE A 8 -22.35 48.17 10.59
CA PHE A 8 -21.30 47.13 10.50
C PHE A 8 -20.44 47.37 9.26
N PRO A 9 -19.12 47.29 9.37
CA PRO A 9 -18.25 47.34 8.22
C PRO A 9 -18.43 46.06 7.38
N SER A 10 -18.73 46.22 6.09
CA SER A 10 -18.74 45.15 5.10
C SER A 10 -17.34 44.59 4.90
N SER A 11 -17.06 43.41 5.46
CA SER A 11 -15.87 42.64 5.14
C SER A 11 -15.92 42.20 3.69
N GLY A 12 -15.19 42.92 2.84
CA GLY A 12 -15.02 42.57 1.44
C GLY A 12 -14.35 41.20 1.33
N PHE A 13 -15.11 40.21 0.90
CA PHE A 13 -14.56 38.93 0.49
C PHE A 13 -13.61 39.18 -0.72
N PRO A 14 -12.38 38.68 -0.70
CA PRO A 14 -11.50 38.80 -1.85
C PRO A 14 -12.14 38.09 -3.06
N GLY A 15 -12.30 38.86 -4.13
CA GLY A 15 -13.10 38.52 -5.28
C GLY A 15 -12.70 37.20 -5.93
N ARG A 16 -13.70 36.46 -6.39
CA ARG A 16 -13.65 35.23 -7.21
C ARG A 16 -12.77 35.31 -8.47
N GLY A 17 -12.19 36.47 -8.78
CA GLY A 17 -11.34 36.68 -9.97
C GLY A 17 -9.90 36.16 -9.87
N GLN A 18 -9.36 35.96 -8.66
CA GLN A 18 -7.95 35.54 -8.53
C GLN A 18 -7.73 34.02 -8.66
N ALA A 19 -8.71 33.20 -8.34
CA ALA A 19 -8.60 31.74 -8.50
C ALA A 19 -8.59 31.31 -9.98
N ALA A 20 -9.32 32.02 -10.85
CA ALA A 20 -9.37 31.71 -12.28
C ALA A 20 -8.07 32.02 -13.03
N SER A 21 -7.26 32.98 -12.55
CA SER A 21 -6.00 33.36 -13.18
C SER A 21 -4.85 32.36 -12.88
N PHE A 22 -4.96 31.58 -11.81
CA PHE A 22 -3.95 30.57 -11.45
C PHE A 22 -4.05 29.32 -12.34
N LEU A 23 -5.26 28.91 -12.71
CA LEU A 23 -5.50 27.77 -13.60
C LEU A 23 -5.12 28.05 -15.06
N GLY A 24 -5.16 29.32 -15.49
CA GLY A 24 -4.77 29.72 -16.84
C GLY A 24 -3.27 29.73 -17.14
N ARG A 25 -2.41 29.57 -16.12
CA ARG A 25 -0.95 29.60 -16.25
C ARG A 25 -0.28 28.22 -16.18
N MET A 26 -1.05 27.13 -16.19
CA MET A 26 -0.41 25.83 -16.35
C MET A 26 0.30 25.77 -17.71
N PRO A 27 1.63 25.60 -17.75
CA PRO A 27 2.33 25.47 -19.02
C PRO A 27 1.70 24.28 -19.78
N ARG A 28 1.25 24.51 -21.01
CA ARG A 28 0.79 23.42 -21.88
C ARG A 28 1.99 22.50 -22.09
N LEU A 29 2.09 21.48 -21.24
CA LEU A 29 3.07 20.42 -21.41
C LEU A 29 2.90 19.86 -22.82
N SER A 30 4.00 19.73 -23.55
CA SER A 30 3.94 19.12 -24.89
C SER A 30 3.28 17.75 -24.77
N THR A 31 2.51 17.33 -25.74
CA THR A 31 1.79 16.03 -25.77
C THR A 31 2.72 14.86 -25.39
N ARG A 32 4.00 14.95 -25.74
CA ARG A 32 5.03 13.95 -25.38
C ARG A 32 5.36 13.93 -23.89
N ALA A 33 5.41 15.07 -23.22
CA ALA A 33 5.67 15.12 -21.78
C ALA A 33 4.49 14.57 -20.96
N ASN A 34 3.25 14.86 -21.42
CA ASN A 34 2.05 14.28 -20.82
C ASN A 34 1.99 12.76 -21.01
N LEU A 35 2.36 12.24 -22.17
CA LEU A 35 2.41 10.82 -22.45
C LEU A 35 3.41 10.11 -21.52
N ILE A 36 4.63 10.66 -21.38
CA ILE A 36 5.65 10.09 -20.48
C ILE A 36 5.15 10.11 -19.03
N ALA A 37 4.56 11.22 -18.56
CA ALA A 37 4.01 11.31 -17.22
C ALA A 37 2.90 10.27 -17.00
N PHE A 38 2.02 10.08 -17.97
CA PHE A 38 0.93 9.10 -17.90
C PHE A 38 1.44 7.66 -17.84
N VAL A 39 2.45 7.33 -18.66
CA VAL A 39 3.10 6.00 -18.64
C VAL A 39 3.79 5.74 -17.30
N VAL A 40 4.51 6.73 -16.76
CA VAL A 40 5.20 6.61 -15.47
C VAL A 40 4.19 6.43 -14.32
N ILE A 41 3.15 7.26 -14.26
CA ILE A 41 2.11 7.16 -13.22
C ILE A 41 1.36 5.84 -13.35
N GLY A 42 0.99 5.42 -14.57
CA GLY A 42 0.33 4.14 -14.82
C GLY A 42 1.18 2.95 -14.37
N PHE A 43 2.46 2.95 -14.68
CA PHE A 43 3.38 1.89 -14.29
C PHE A 43 3.53 1.78 -12.76
N PHE A 44 3.74 2.91 -12.06
CA PHE A 44 3.83 2.89 -10.60
C PHE A 44 2.50 2.58 -9.93
N GLY A 45 1.39 3.06 -10.49
CA GLY A 45 0.05 2.70 -10.03
C GLY A 45 -0.19 1.19 -10.13
N THR A 46 0.22 0.56 -11.21
CA THR A 46 0.10 -0.89 -11.39
C THR A 46 0.94 -1.66 -10.36
N ILE A 47 2.17 -1.20 -10.08
CA ILE A 47 3.02 -1.83 -9.05
C ILE A 47 2.39 -1.70 -7.67
N ALA A 48 1.93 -0.52 -7.30
CA ALA A 48 1.28 -0.28 -6.00
C ALA A 48 0.02 -1.14 -5.83
N LEU A 49 -0.83 -1.21 -6.87
CA LEU A 49 -2.02 -2.06 -6.89
C LEU A 49 -1.65 -3.54 -6.79
N GLY A 50 -0.56 -3.98 -7.44
CA GLY A 50 -0.08 -5.34 -7.35
C GLY A 50 0.34 -5.72 -5.93
N PHE A 51 1.12 -4.88 -5.26
CA PHE A 51 1.49 -5.12 -3.86
C PHE A 51 0.25 -5.15 -2.94
N ALA A 52 -0.72 -4.25 -3.15
CA ALA A 52 -1.97 -4.23 -2.40
C ALA A 52 -2.80 -5.51 -2.62
N SER A 53 -2.78 -6.07 -3.82
CA SER A 53 -3.56 -7.27 -4.16
C SER A 53 -3.04 -8.56 -3.51
N ILE A 54 -1.76 -8.63 -3.13
CA ILE A 54 -1.17 -9.83 -2.50
C ILE A 54 -1.90 -10.17 -1.21
N GLY A 55 -2.18 -9.17 -0.37
CA GLY A 55 -2.87 -9.37 0.89
C GLY A 55 -4.36 -9.72 0.76
N ARG A 56 -4.95 -9.45 -0.43
CA ARG A 56 -6.39 -9.60 -0.68
C ARG A 56 -6.76 -10.93 -1.33
N TYR A 57 -5.89 -11.48 -2.18
CA TYR A 57 -6.23 -12.67 -2.98
C TYR A 57 -5.44 -13.93 -2.61
N VAL A 58 -4.31 -13.80 -1.92
CA VAL A 58 -3.48 -14.93 -1.52
C VAL A 58 -3.17 -14.81 -0.04
N HIS A 59 -3.99 -15.46 0.80
CA HIS A 59 -3.91 -15.31 2.24
C HIS A 59 -2.80 -16.16 2.87
N PHE A 60 -2.67 -17.43 2.47
CA PHE A 60 -1.78 -18.42 3.06
C PHE A 60 -1.06 -19.25 2.00
N GLY A 61 -0.07 -20.02 2.44
CA GLY A 61 0.61 -21.02 1.64
C GLY A 61 1.84 -20.52 0.89
N TYR A 62 2.50 -21.47 0.23
CA TYR A 62 3.72 -21.23 -0.56
C TYR A 62 3.53 -20.18 -1.67
N TRP A 63 2.37 -20.17 -2.32
CA TRP A 63 2.09 -19.22 -3.39
C TRP A 63 2.11 -17.76 -2.94
N ARG A 64 1.74 -17.48 -1.68
CA ARG A 64 1.89 -16.13 -1.13
C ARG A 64 3.35 -15.68 -1.11
N LEU A 65 4.26 -16.58 -0.71
CA LEU A 65 5.71 -16.28 -0.73
C LEU A 65 6.21 -16.01 -2.16
N VAL A 66 5.78 -16.82 -3.14
CA VAL A 66 6.12 -16.64 -4.55
C VAL A 66 5.59 -15.30 -5.08
N TRP A 67 4.39 -14.92 -4.74
CA TRP A 67 3.81 -13.63 -5.12
C TRP A 67 4.58 -12.45 -4.53
N VAL A 68 4.91 -12.50 -3.25
CA VAL A 68 5.73 -11.46 -2.60
C VAL A 68 7.10 -11.37 -3.27
N ALA A 69 7.74 -12.51 -3.57
CA ALA A 69 9.01 -12.54 -4.31
C ALA A 69 8.88 -11.88 -5.69
N ALA A 70 7.84 -12.22 -6.46
CA ALA A 70 7.62 -11.66 -7.79
C ALA A 70 7.45 -10.13 -7.73
N TRP A 71 6.68 -9.61 -6.77
CA TRP A 71 6.51 -8.17 -6.60
C TRP A 71 7.79 -7.47 -6.13
N CYS A 72 8.62 -8.11 -5.29
CA CYS A 72 9.92 -7.58 -4.93
C CYS A 72 10.83 -7.42 -6.17
N VAL A 73 10.84 -8.42 -7.07
CA VAL A 73 11.58 -8.33 -8.33
C VAL A 73 11.06 -7.21 -9.22
N ILE A 74 9.74 -7.11 -9.40
CA ILE A 74 9.10 -6.03 -10.17
C ILE A 74 9.45 -4.67 -9.56
N GLY A 75 9.40 -4.53 -8.24
CA GLY A 75 9.78 -3.31 -7.53
C GLY A 75 11.25 -2.92 -7.76
N LEU A 76 12.17 -3.87 -7.71
CA LEU A 76 13.59 -3.62 -8.01
C LEU A 76 13.80 -3.17 -9.46
N LEU A 77 13.14 -3.80 -10.43
CA LEU A 77 13.18 -3.38 -11.84
C LEU A 77 12.62 -1.97 -12.02
N ALA A 78 11.53 -1.64 -11.33
CA ALA A 78 10.95 -0.30 -11.33
C ALA A 78 11.92 0.74 -10.73
N ALA A 79 12.62 0.39 -9.65
CA ALA A 79 13.62 1.27 -9.05
C ALA A 79 14.79 1.54 -10.00
N ILE A 80 15.26 0.53 -10.74
CA ILE A 80 16.28 0.70 -11.78
C ILE A 80 15.76 1.65 -12.88
N ALA A 81 14.52 1.46 -13.34
CA ALA A 81 13.90 2.34 -14.33
C ALA A 81 13.80 3.79 -13.82
N CYS A 82 13.47 4.00 -12.53
CA CYS A 82 13.49 5.32 -11.89
C CYS A 82 14.90 5.93 -11.89
N ALA A 83 15.92 5.17 -11.56
CA ALA A 83 17.31 5.65 -11.54
C ALA A 83 17.76 6.10 -12.95
N VAL A 84 17.43 5.32 -13.97
CA VAL A 84 17.71 5.67 -15.37
C VAL A 84 16.95 6.95 -15.79
N LEU A 85 15.66 7.01 -15.46
CA LEU A 85 14.84 8.19 -15.76
C LEU A 85 15.36 9.44 -15.03
N PHE A 86 15.71 9.31 -13.77
CA PHE A 86 16.31 10.40 -13.00
C PHE A 86 17.61 10.92 -13.63
N ALA A 87 18.51 10.01 -14.03
CA ALA A 87 19.75 10.39 -14.71
C ALA A 87 19.47 11.10 -16.05
N PHE A 88 18.49 10.62 -16.82
CA PHE A 88 18.06 11.23 -18.08
C PHE A 88 17.48 12.64 -17.86
N LEU A 89 16.60 12.80 -16.87
CA LEU A 89 16.01 14.11 -16.54
C LEU A 89 17.08 15.11 -16.10
N ARG A 90 18.05 14.68 -15.28
CA ARG A 90 19.19 15.54 -14.90
C ARG A 90 20.04 15.98 -16.10
N ARG A 91 20.29 15.08 -17.05
CA ARG A 91 21.01 15.44 -18.31
C ARG A 91 20.21 16.44 -19.14
N ARG A 92 18.90 16.25 -19.25
CA ARG A 92 17.99 17.18 -19.95
C ARG A 92 17.94 18.55 -19.27
N LYS A 93 17.87 18.59 -17.93
CA LYS A 93 17.94 19.83 -17.16
C LYS A 93 19.21 20.63 -17.48
N ARG A 94 20.38 20.00 -17.41
CA ARG A 94 21.67 20.65 -17.71
C ARG A 94 21.71 21.24 -19.12
N ARG A 95 21.13 20.55 -20.10
CA ARG A 95 21.04 21.06 -21.49
C ARG A 95 20.09 22.26 -21.58
N ALA A 96 18.94 22.22 -20.94
CA ALA A 96 17.98 23.32 -20.92
C ALA A 96 18.56 24.58 -20.26
N GLU A 97 19.32 24.42 -19.19
CA GLU A 97 20.04 25.50 -18.50
C GLU A 97 21.12 26.15 -19.43
N ALA A 98 21.87 25.31 -20.15
CA ALA A 98 22.86 25.77 -21.12
C ALA A 98 22.23 26.54 -22.31
N GLU A 99 20.96 26.24 -22.66
CA GLU A 99 20.18 26.93 -23.70
C GLU A 99 19.43 28.16 -23.15
N GLY A 100 19.61 28.54 -21.88
CA GLY A 100 18.94 29.70 -21.27
C GLY A 100 17.44 29.54 -21.02
N LYS A 101 16.90 28.31 -21.09
CA LYS A 101 15.47 27.99 -20.89
C LYS A 101 15.13 27.77 -19.43
N THR A 102 15.07 28.82 -18.61
CA THR A 102 14.84 28.76 -17.16
C THR A 102 13.51 28.08 -16.77
N SER A 103 12.41 28.35 -17.48
CA SER A 103 11.09 27.75 -17.19
C SER A 103 11.07 26.24 -17.31
N SER A 104 11.77 25.67 -18.29
CA SER A 104 11.90 24.20 -18.46
C SER A 104 12.78 23.57 -17.38
N GLY A 105 13.78 24.29 -16.88
CA GLY A 105 14.68 23.82 -15.83
C GLY A 105 13.96 23.51 -14.52
N THR A 106 13.01 24.36 -14.12
CA THR A 106 12.22 24.16 -12.88
C THR A 106 11.35 22.90 -12.97
N LEU A 107 10.67 22.67 -14.09
CA LEU A 107 9.86 21.47 -14.30
C LEU A 107 10.69 20.18 -14.17
N TYR A 108 11.84 20.13 -14.86
CA TYR A 108 12.75 18.98 -14.76
C TYR A 108 13.26 18.74 -13.33
N THR A 109 13.42 19.78 -12.54
CA THR A 109 13.82 19.67 -11.15
C THR A 109 12.74 19.01 -10.31
N VAL A 110 11.49 19.48 -10.38
CA VAL A 110 10.35 18.94 -9.62
C VAL A 110 10.13 17.47 -9.98
N VAL A 111 10.07 17.15 -11.28
CA VAL A 111 9.87 15.78 -11.74
C VAL A 111 11.02 14.86 -11.30
N SER A 112 12.27 15.34 -11.37
CA SER A 112 13.41 14.52 -10.94
C SER A 112 13.41 14.23 -9.43
N ILE A 113 12.99 15.20 -8.61
CA ILE A 113 12.85 15.00 -7.15
C ILE A 113 11.76 13.94 -6.89
N ALA A 114 10.59 14.08 -7.52
CA ALA A 114 9.49 13.14 -7.36
C ALA A 114 9.91 11.70 -7.74
N VAL A 115 10.55 11.52 -8.91
CA VAL A 115 11.06 10.22 -9.36
C VAL A 115 12.11 9.67 -8.41
N GLY A 116 13.00 10.53 -7.87
CA GLY A 116 14.01 10.13 -6.90
C GLY A 116 13.39 9.63 -5.59
N VAL A 117 12.42 10.35 -5.05
CA VAL A 117 11.71 9.95 -3.82
C VAL A 117 10.96 8.63 -4.02
N ILE A 118 10.18 8.50 -5.09
CA ILE A 118 9.44 7.27 -5.40
C ILE A 118 10.40 6.10 -5.57
N GLY A 119 11.47 6.27 -6.34
CA GLY A 119 12.48 5.22 -6.54
C GLY A 119 13.12 4.77 -5.23
N THR A 120 13.43 5.70 -4.33
CA THR A 120 13.98 5.38 -3.00
C THR A 120 13.00 4.57 -2.15
N VAL A 121 11.74 4.98 -2.09
CA VAL A 121 10.69 4.25 -1.35
C VAL A 121 10.55 2.83 -1.88
N VAL A 122 10.48 2.67 -3.22
CA VAL A 122 10.35 1.35 -3.85
C VAL A 122 11.57 0.46 -3.55
N ILE A 123 12.81 1.01 -3.58
CA ILE A 123 14.02 0.25 -3.22
C ILE A 123 13.95 -0.23 -1.77
N VAL A 124 13.61 0.66 -0.85
CA VAL A 124 13.56 0.32 0.59
C VAL A 124 12.51 -0.77 0.84
N VAL A 125 11.30 -0.58 0.35
CA VAL A 125 10.21 -1.55 0.53
C VAL A 125 10.57 -2.90 -0.11
N SER A 126 10.97 -2.91 -1.38
CA SER A 126 11.34 -4.16 -2.07
C SER A 126 12.56 -4.83 -1.46
N GLY A 127 13.51 -4.05 -0.93
CA GLY A 127 14.70 -4.57 -0.26
C GLY A 127 14.37 -5.27 1.06
N VAL A 128 13.56 -4.63 1.91
CA VAL A 128 13.16 -5.19 3.21
C VAL A 128 12.38 -6.49 3.02
N TYR A 129 11.33 -6.47 2.19
CA TYR A 129 10.55 -7.67 1.90
C TYR A 129 11.37 -8.72 1.14
N GLY A 130 12.21 -8.32 0.20
CA GLY A 130 13.06 -9.22 -0.57
C GLY A 130 14.07 -9.98 0.28
N ILE A 131 14.70 -9.32 1.26
CA ILE A 131 15.63 -9.99 2.19
C ILE A 131 14.87 -11.04 3.04
N ALA A 132 13.70 -10.69 3.57
CA ALA A 132 12.88 -11.63 4.33
C ALA A 132 12.51 -12.87 3.48
N VAL A 133 12.03 -12.65 2.26
CA VAL A 133 11.66 -13.72 1.34
C VAL A 133 12.85 -14.61 0.95
N ILE A 134 14.03 -14.02 0.67
CA ILE A 134 15.24 -14.81 0.34
C ILE A 134 15.64 -15.71 1.53
N ARG A 135 15.59 -15.19 2.75
CA ARG A 135 15.87 -15.98 3.95
C ARG A 135 14.85 -17.10 4.14
N ASP A 136 13.58 -16.81 3.94
CA ASP A 136 12.52 -17.80 4.04
C ASP A 136 12.65 -18.92 2.99
N PHE A 137 13.06 -18.60 1.77
CA PHE A 137 13.39 -19.62 0.76
C PHE A 137 14.60 -20.48 1.13
N ALA A 138 15.61 -19.88 1.77
CA ALA A 138 16.82 -20.58 2.16
C ALA A 138 16.62 -21.47 3.40
N GLU A 139 15.86 -21.00 4.37
CA GLU A 139 15.65 -21.70 5.65
C GLU A 139 14.45 -22.64 5.63
N GLY A 140 13.48 -22.39 4.75
CA GLY A 140 12.23 -23.13 4.70
C GLY A 140 11.25 -22.79 5.84
N PRO A 141 10.05 -23.40 5.84
CA PRO A 141 9.08 -23.19 6.90
C PRO A 141 9.52 -23.88 8.19
N ARG A 142 9.20 -23.24 9.33
CA ARG A 142 9.43 -23.77 10.67
C ARG A 142 8.11 -24.10 11.33
N THR A 143 8.07 -25.21 12.03
CA THR A 143 6.90 -25.62 12.81
C THR A 143 6.89 -24.89 14.16
N ILE A 144 5.82 -24.16 14.42
CA ILE A 144 5.62 -23.38 15.65
C ILE A 144 4.32 -23.84 16.33
N LYS A 145 4.37 -24.00 17.66
CA LYS A 145 3.18 -24.30 18.46
C LYS A 145 2.53 -23.00 18.90
N VAL A 146 1.23 -22.91 18.68
CA VAL A 146 0.37 -21.80 19.09
C VAL A 146 -0.46 -22.27 20.27
N THR A 147 -0.36 -21.58 21.40
CA THR A 147 -1.07 -21.90 22.63
C THR A 147 -2.46 -21.27 22.68
N SER A 148 -2.66 -20.14 22.02
CA SER A 148 -3.98 -19.54 21.84
C SER A 148 -4.07 -18.81 20.50
N CYS A 149 -5.25 -18.84 19.90
CA CYS A 149 -5.57 -18.06 18.70
C CYS A 149 -6.92 -17.38 18.89
N GLN A 150 -6.97 -16.10 18.55
CA GLN A 150 -8.17 -15.28 18.61
C GLN A 150 -8.37 -14.54 17.29
N LEU A 151 -9.58 -14.61 16.74
CA LEU A 151 -10.01 -13.83 15.59
C LEU A 151 -10.77 -12.59 16.07
N THR A 152 -10.34 -11.42 15.64
CA THR A 152 -11.06 -10.17 15.77
C THR A 152 -11.33 -9.59 14.39
N GLN A 153 -12.59 -9.33 14.07
CA GLN A 153 -12.98 -8.75 12.78
C GLN A 153 -13.35 -7.27 12.96
N LYS A 154 -12.80 -6.43 12.10
CA LYS A 154 -13.11 -5.01 12.05
C LYS A 154 -13.73 -4.67 10.71
N GLU A 155 -14.92 -4.09 10.75
CA GLU A 155 -15.65 -3.67 9.56
C GLU A 155 -15.18 -2.31 9.07
N HIS A 156 -14.98 -2.17 7.76
CA HIS A 156 -14.72 -0.91 7.09
C HIS A 156 -15.91 -0.55 6.20
N TYR A 157 -16.34 0.70 6.29
CA TYR A 157 -17.54 1.18 5.60
C TYR A 157 -17.16 2.07 4.44
N LYS A 158 -17.85 1.86 3.32
CA LYS A 158 -17.78 2.73 2.15
C LYS A 158 -18.62 3.98 2.39
N PRO A 159 -18.13 5.18 2.05
CA PRO A 159 -18.97 6.37 2.04
C PRO A 159 -20.10 6.18 1.03
N SER A 160 -21.36 6.24 1.52
CA SER A 160 -22.56 6.16 0.71
C SER A 160 -23.30 7.47 0.74
N ASP A 161 -23.76 7.95 -0.42
CA ASP A 161 -24.56 9.17 -0.55
C ASP A 161 -25.93 9.07 0.14
N ASP A 162 -26.41 7.86 0.41
CA ASP A 162 -27.74 7.56 0.98
C ASP A 162 -27.70 7.35 2.50
N HIS A 163 -26.69 7.85 3.21
CA HIS A 163 -26.50 7.68 4.66
C HIS A 163 -26.58 6.23 5.17
N SER A 164 -26.71 5.24 4.30
CA SER A 164 -26.62 3.82 4.64
C SER A 164 -25.16 3.42 4.80
N LYS A 165 -24.84 2.77 5.92
CA LYS A 165 -23.51 2.19 6.12
C LYS A 165 -23.41 0.91 5.28
N VAL A 166 -22.69 0.97 4.16
CA VAL A 166 -22.39 -0.20 3.36
C VAL A 166 -20.98 -0.67 3.74
N ILE A 167 -20.85 -1.91 4.17
CA ILE A 167 -19.55 -2.52 4.48
C ILE A 167 -18.81 -2.70 3.16
N ASP A 168 -17.57 -2.21 3.09
CA ASP A 168 -16.70 -2.32 1.92
C ASP A 168 -15.77 -3.53 2.05
N TYR A 169 -15.19 -3.75 3.23
CA TYR A 169 -14.32 -4.88 3.52
C TYR A 169 -14.18 -5.13 5.03
N TYR A 170 -13.60 -6.28 5.38
CA TYR A 170 -13.31 -6.70 6.74
C TYR A 170 -11.81 -6.88 6.93
N ASP A 171 -11.24 -6.30 7.99
CA ASP A 171 -9.91 -6.66 8.50
C ASP A 171 -10.06 -7.81 9.50
N ASN A 172 -9.53 -8.97 9.14
CA ASN A 172 -9.49 -10.14 10.01
C ASN A 172 -8.13 -10.18 10.73
N HIS A 173 -8.11 -9.88 12.01
CA HIS A 173 -6.92 -9.92 12.85
C HIS A 173 -6.84 -11.27 13.58
N PHE A 174 -5.89 -12.11 13.17
CA PHE A 174 -5.58 -13.37 13.84
C PHE A 174 -4.45 -13.13 14.85
N THR A 175 -4.78 -13.06 16.12
CA THR A 175 -3.80 -12.90 17.19
C THR A 175 -3.43 -14.28 17.73
N MET A 176 -2.19 -14.70 17.50
CA MET A 176 -1.65 -16.00 17.89
C MET A 176 -0.61 -15.82 18.99
N THR A 177 -0.80 -16.50 20.12
CA THR A 177 0.19 -16.57 21.20
C THR A 177 0.99 -17.84 21.05
N LEU A 178 2.30 -17.74 21.00
CA LEU A 178 3.22 -18.85 20.83
C LEU A 178 3.57 -19.52 22.18
N GLU A 179 4.23 -20.68 22.12
CA GLU A 179 4.65 -21.42 23.33
C GLU A 179 5.64 -20.62 24.20
N ASP A 180 6.42 -19.73 23.62
CA ASP A 180 7.36 -18.83 24.31
C ASP A 180 6.69 -17.58 24.92
N GLY A 181 5.36 -17.44 24.79
CA GLY A 181 4.58 -16.31 25.25
C GLY A 181 4.60 -15.10 24.31
N THR A 182 5.32 -15.14 23.20
CA THR A 182 5.27 -14.07 22.21
C THR A 182 3.95 -14.08 21.45
N THR A 183 3.51 -12.90 21.03
CA THR A 183 2.24 -12.74 20.32
C THR A 183 2.49 -12.19 18.92
N HIS A 184 1.92 -12.86 17.92
CA HIS A 184 1.94 -12.40 16.54
C HIS A 184 0.53 -12.17 16.02
N THR A 185 0.34 -11.05 15.32
CA THR A 185 -0.95 -10.72 14.69
C THR A 185 -0.77 -10.75 13.17
N VAL A 186 -1.56 -11.60 12.53
CA VAL A 186 -1.69 -11.66 11.07
C VAL A 186 -2.99 -10.95 10.69
N THR A 187 -2.92 -9.94 9.85
CA THR A 187 -4.11 -9.22 9.36
C THR A 187 -4.36 -9.59 7.91
N LEU A 188 -5.59 -9.99 7.63
CA LEU A 188 -6.07 -10.35 6.29
C LEU A 188 -7.32 -9.54 5.95
N GLU A 189 -7.34 -8.94 4.77
CA GLU A 189 -8.47 -8.19 4.25
C GLU A 189 -9.36 -9.10 3.41
N THR A 190 -10.67 -9.09 3.66
CA THR A 190 -11.68 -9.86 2.90
C THR A 190 -12.88 -9.00 2.57
N GLU A 191 -13.62 -9.33 1.49
CA GLU A 191 -14.84 -8.62 1.11
C GLU A 191 -16.04 -9.00 1.99
N SER A 192 -16.04 -10.23 2.50
CA SER A 192 -17.10 -10.73 3.38
C SER A 192 -16.51 -11.29 4.67
N SER A 193 -17.30 -11.29 5.74
CA SER A 193 -16.88 -11.78 7.06
C SER A 193 -16.54 -13.28 7.10
N ASP A 194 -17.03 -14.06 6.13
CA ASP A 194 -16.88 -15.51 6.03
C ASP A 194 -16.10 -15.99 4.80
N ASP A 195 -15.48 -15.09 4.05
CA ASP A 195 -14.74 -15.44 2.83
C ASP A 195 -13.61 -16.44 3.12
N LEU A 196 -12.88 -16.26 4.24
CA LEU A 196 -11.83 -17.20 4.63
C LEU A 196 -12.37 -18.61 4.90
N ALA A 197 -13.58 -18.71 5.45
CA ALA A 197 -14.23 -20.02 5.65
C ALA A 197 -14.63 -20.65 4.29
N LYS A 198 -15.05 -19.84 3.33
CA LYS A 198 -15.45 -20.28 1.99
C LYS A 198 -14.28 -20.70 1.10
N GLU A 199 -13.10 -20.09 1.30
CA GLU A 199 -11.89 -20.46 0.54
C GLU A 199 -11.49 -21.92 0.73
N GLY A 200 -11.82 -22.51 1.90
CA GLY A 200 -11.41 -23.85 2.24
C GLY A 200 -9.93 -23.97 2.63
N GLY A 201 -9.46 -25.20 2.80
CA GLY A 201 -8.06 -25.49 3.11
C GLY A 201 -7.55 -24.79 4.39
N ILE A 202 -6.36 -24.21 4.33
CA ILE A 202 -5.69 -23.58 5.48
C ILE A 202 -6.45 -22.34 5.96
N SER A 203 -7.01 -21.53 5.05
CA SER A 203 -7.78 -20.34 5.38
C SER A 203 -8.98 -20.67 6.25
N ALA A 204 -9.81 -21.62 5.82
CA ALA A 204 -10.96 -22.07 6.56
C ALA A 204 -10.58 -22.70 7.91
N PHE A 205 -9.52 -23.51 7.91
CA PHE A 205 -9.05 -24.18 9.12
C PHE A 205 -8.60 -23.19 10.20
N ILE A 206 -7.79 -22.19 9.86
CA ILE A 206 -7.34 -21.14 10.78
C ILE A 206 -8.53 -20.28 11.22
N TYR A 207 -9.39 -19.89 10.28
CA TYR A 207 -10.58 -19.09 10.57
C TYR A 207 -11.47 -19.77 11.60
N GLU A 208 -11.88 -21.02 11.37
CA GLU A 208 -12.73 -21.77 12.27
C GLU A 208 -12.06 -22.04 13.63
N THR A 209 -10.76 -22.38 13.63
CA THR A 209 -10.01 -22.64 14.85
C THR A 209 -9.90 -21.40 15.73
N CYS A 210 -9.62 -20.22 15.13
CA CYS A 210 -9.46 -18.98 15.88
C CYS A 210 -10.80 -18.33 16.24
N LYS A 211 -11.86 -18.56 15.45
CA LYS A 211 -13.22 -18.07 15.72
C LYS A 211 -13.90 -18.87 16.85
N ALA A 212 -13.74 -20.17 16.86
CA ALA A 212 -14.41 -21.04 17.84
C ALA A 212 -13.89 -20.85 19.27
N ARG A 213 -12.75 -20.19 19.50
CA ARG A 213 -12.11 -20.21 20.82
C ARG A 213 -11.40 -18.93 21.23
N SER A 214 -11.98 -18.30 22.20
CA SER A 214 -11.27 -17.59 23.24
C SER A 214 -10.66 -18.58 24.22
N GLY A 215 -9.57 -19.32 23.90
CA GLY A 215 -8.97 -20.27 24.84
C GLY A 215 -7.93 -21.22 24.22
N ALA A 216 -7.16 -21.87 25.07
CA ALA A 216 -6.02 -22.70 24.70
C ALA A 216 -6.36 -23.76 23.63
N THR A 217 -5.74 -23.63 22.49
CA THR A 217 -5.74 -24.62 21.41
C THR A 217 -4.32 -25.10 21.20
N SER A 218 -4.13 -26.41 21.10
CA SER A 218 -2.85 -26.97 20.62
C SER A 218 -2.79 -26.89 19.08
N LEU A 219 -2.80 -25.67 18.54
CA LEU A 219 -2.63 -25.41 17.13
C LEU A 219 -1.14 -25.42 16.80
N THR A 220 -0.77 -26.16 15.77
CA THR A 220 0.58 -26.16 15.23
C THR A 220 0.54 -25.55 13.84
N VAL A 221 1.40 -24.57 13.57
CA VAL A 221 1.49 -23.90 12.28
C VAL A 221 2.90 -24.03 11.71
N ASP A 222 3.00 -24.27 10.44
CA ASP A 222 4.26 -24.19 9.70
C ASP A 222 4.34 -22.82 9.07
N VAL A 223 5.34 -21.99 9.44
CA VAL A 223 5.47 -20.60 9.01
C VAL A 223 6.85 -20.31 8.46
N TYR A 224 6.92 -19.42 7.50
CA TYR A 224 8.16 -18.76 7.12
C TYR A 224 8.49 -17.68 8.14
N SER A 225 9.60 -17.89 8.88
CA SER A 225 9.90 -17.12 10.10
C SER A 225 10.18 -15.64 9.90
N HIS A 226 10.65 -15.23 8.71
CA HIS A 226 11.00 -13.83 8.42
C HIS A 226 9.85 -13.03 7.82
N SER A 227 8.98 -13.66 7.04
CA SER A 227 7.80 -13.02 6.43
C SER A 227 6.50 -13.29 7.18
N TRP A 228 6.50 -14.21 8.12
CA TRP A 228 5.32 -14.67 8.86
C TRP A 228 4.19 -15.19 7.96
N ILE A 229 4.55 -15.86 6.88
CA ILE A 229 3.60 -16.49 5.96
C ILE A 229 3.34 -17.91 6.46
N ILE A 230 2.09 -18.20 6.82
CA ILE A 230 1.64 -19.53 7.25
C ILE A 230 1.47 -20.40 6.02
N VAL A 231 2.11 -21.56 6.02
CA VAL A 231 2.12 -22.53 4.91
C VAL A 231 1.18 -23.69 5.18
N ASP A 232 1.11 -24.14 6.41
CA ASP A 232 0.26 -25.24 6.87
C ASP A 232 -0.20 -25.00 8.31
N ALA A 233 -1.32 -25.59 8.67
CA ALA A 233 -1.87 -25.51 10.02
C ALA A 233 -2.60 -26.81 10.38
N ARG A 234 -2.37 -27.31 11.60
CA ARG A 234 -2.94 -28.55 12.11
C ARG A 234 -3.21 -28.49 13.61
N VAL A 235 -4.29 -29.10 14.05
CA VAL A 235 -4.55 -29.35 15.47
C VAL A 235 -3.94 -30.71 15.85
N LYS A 236 -3.27 -30.72 16.98
CA LYS A 236 -2.67 -31.96 17.53
C LYS A 236 -3.59 -32.62 18.52
#